data_be0964cdbb85eb19e5226763f0a6ddb3
#
_entry.id   be0964cdbb85eb19e5226763f0a6ddb3
#
_cell.length_a   1.000
_cell.length_b   1.000
_cell.length_c   1.000
_cell.angle_alpha   90.00
_cell.angle_beta   90.00
_cell.angle_gamma   90.00
#
_symmetry.space_group_name_H-M   'P 1'
#
loop_
_entity.id
_entity.type
_entity.pdbx_description
1 polymer ?
#
loop_
_entity_poly.entity_id
_entity_poly.type
_entity_poly.pdbx_seq_one_letter_code
_entity_poly.pdbx_strand_id
1 'polypeptide(L)'
;YEVALQSVKVLNKVESAMPASLINLNSIEDIPANLSFLKLRKPKYVEIMQTRSKLKNLVRNYLENELQFTEVETPLLFKSTPEGAKEFLVQFDEDVENTSNLYYALPQSPQQFKQMLMGSGISKYYQFAKCFRNETLRKDRQPEFTQLDMEIAFGTGKEVMQIAGNVITKAWNSHASHAQNAQELYTLDKQGNPRLVKKEEDILRMDYTEAMKKYGSDKPDLRIPLKIINMKEFGGKGGLNNPIFDSFEIIHLPQLIKNPKELNQLKNFVLEKSNYADESRKPVIHGILTQNDLDFWQDAFAKVGVLESPKLIAKSLNLKIGDVVIGCDRESDSFIFETPTPLGKVRSLLYESNISFLNEYLNTNFPKLDKDIVSWMVNFPLLNPVVDEANKKVSGYPNYLPKKVESCHHPFTMCHLDHVPLLKKQLESDKEINYREALFIKSQHYDLVLNGNEIGGGSTRIHDYKLQSQIFEKFLKIEQGKQQELFGHLLEVFKNGCPPHSGFAIGWDRFLSVLFKTPSIKDVIAFPKSNTGVDDLFKAPSIILKANNK
;
A
#
# COMPACT_ATOMS: atom_id res chain seq x y z
N TYR A 1 -30.08 12.95 -31.88
CA TYR A 1 -30.57 12.40 -33.13
C TYR A 1 -31.86 11.65 -32.84
N GLU A 2 -32.93 11.93 -33.56
CA GLU A 2 -34.16 11.12 -33.60
C GLU A 2 -34.01 10.11 -34.74
N VAL A 3 -34.29 8.85 -34.42
CA VAL A 3 -34.26 7.75 -35.42
C VAL A 3 -35.67 7.23 -35.61
N ALA A 4 -36.22 7.45 -36.81
CA ALA A 4 -37.52 6.89 -37.21
C ALA A 4 -37.33 5.41 -37.62
N LEU A 5 -37.89 4.48 -36.85
CA LEU A 5 -37.84 3.06 -37.15
C LEU A 5 -38.94 2.67 -38.13
N GLN A 6 -38.58 2.08 -39.27
CA GLN A 6 -39.56 1.51 -40.23
C GLN A 6 -39.92 0.06 -39.88
N SER A 7 -39.00 -0.69 -39.30
CA SER A 7 -39.28 -2.05 -38.83
C SER A 7 -38.29 -2.46 -37.73
N VAL A 8 -38.69 -3.40 -36.88
CA VAL A 8 -37.87 -4.00 -35.83
C VAL A 8 -38.00 -5.51 -35.90
N LYS A 9 -36.86 -6.20 -35.99
CA LYS A 9 -36.79 -7.66 -35.88
C LYS A 9 -36.02 -8.03 -34.62
N VAL A 10 -36.70 -8.72 -33.70
CA VAL A 10 -36.04 -9.27 -32.52
C VAL A 10 -35.29 -10.52 -32.90
N LEU A 11 -33.94 -10.49 -32.82
CA LEU A 11 -33.09 -11.60 -33.18
C LEU A 11 -33.02 -12.67 -32.09
N ASN A 12 -33.02 -12.21 -30.82
CA ASN A 12 -33.03 -13.08 -29.64
C ASN A 12 -33.86 -12.43 -28.54
N LYS A 13 -34.85 -13.13 -28.03
CA LYS A 13 -35.74 -12.63 -26.96
C LYS A 13 -35.02 -12.74 -25.61
N VAL A 14 -35.25 -11.77 -24.72
CA VAL A 14 -34.86 -11.86 -23.32
C VAL A 14 -35.90 -12.70 -22.57
N GLU A 15 -35.49 -13.86 -22.08
CA GLU A 15 -36.39 -14.81 -21.39
C GLU A 15 -36.54 -14.51 -19.89
N SER A 16 -35.57 -13.84 -19.28
CA SER A 16 -35.57 -13.48 -17.85
C SER A 16 -35.96 -12.03 -17.63
N ALA A 17 -36.63 -11.74 -16.50
CA ALA A 17 -36.89 -10.38 -16.10
C ALA A 17 -35.58 -9.60 -15.91
N MET A 18 -35.47 -8.46 -16.60
CA MET A 18 -34.30 -7.58 -16.44
C MET A 18 -34.37 -6.87 -15.08
N PRO A 19 -33.27 -6.83 -14.30
CA PRO A 19 -33.23 -6.05 -13.07
C PRO A 19 -33.61 -4.59 -13.31
N ALA A 20 -34.47 -4.04 -12.44
CA ALA A 20 -34.91 -2.64 -12.50
C ALA A 20 -33.73 -1.65 -12.51
N SER A 21 -32.62 -2.00 -11.87
CA SER A 21 -31.38 -1.23 -11.86
C SER A 21 -30.73 -1.04 -13.23
N LEU A 22 -31.05 -1.86 -14.24
CA LEU A 22 -30.62 -1.62 -15.61
C LEU A 22 -31.47 -0.57 -16.34
N ILE A 23 -32.69 -0.38 -15.88
CA ILE A 23 -33.59 0.67 -16.38
C ILE A 23 -33.18 2.01 -15.79
N ASN A 24 -32.79 2.02 -14.49
CA ASN A 24 -32.24 3.21 -13.82
C ASN A 24 -30.70 3.18 -13.92
N LEU A 25 -30.16 3.91 -14.89
CA LEU A 25 -28.71 3.98 -15.18
C LEU A 25 -27.85 4.49 -14.01
N ASN A 26 -28.44 5.07 -12.98
CA ASN A 26 -27.74 5.67 -11.84
C ASN A 26 -27.58 4.71 -10.64
N SER A 27 -28.34 3.62 -10.56
CA SER A 27 -28.23 2.63 -9.49
C SER A 27 -27.40 1.42 -9.93
N ILE A 28 -26.37 1.07 -9.14
CA ILE A 28 -25.45 -0.04 -9.40
C ILE A 28 -25.65 -1.18 -8.40
N GLU A 29 -26.22 -0.85 -7.23
CA GLU A 29 -26.22 -1.73 -6.06
C GLU A 29 -27.17 -2.94 -6.18
N ASP A 30 -28.09 -2.91 -7.15
CA ASP A 30 -29.17 -3.89 -7.27
C ASP A 30 -28.95 -4.96 -8.35
N ILE A 31 -27.76 -5.04 -8.95
CA ILE A 31 -27.47 -6.10 -9.93
C ILE A 31 -27.01 -7.34 -9.17
N PRO A 32 -27.79 -8.45 -9.23
CA PRO A 32 -27.40 -9.70 -8.59
C PRO A 32 -26.00 -10.16 -9.06
N ALA A 33 -25.21 -10.75 -8.14
CA ALA A 33 -23.83 -11.13 -8.40
C ALA A 33 -23.71 -12.14 -9.57
N ASN A 34 -24.66 -13.06 -9.71
CA ASN A 34 -24.74 -14.02 -10.81
C ASN A 34 -25.11 -13.37 -12.17
N LEU A 35 -25.50 -12.11 -12.18
CA LEU A 35 -25.80 -11.31 -13.36
C LEU A 35 -24.81 -10.15 -13.54
N SER A 36 -23.64 -10.24 -12.92
CA SER A 36 -22.61 -9.19 -12.92
C SER A 36 -22.17 -8.72 -14.32
N PHE A 37 -22.28 -9.58 -15.35
CA PHE A 37 -22.05 -9.21 -16.75
C PHE A 37 -22.97 -8.07 -17.24
N LEU A 38 -24.17 -7.94 -16.65
CA LEU A 38 -25.09 -6.85 -16.99
C LEU A 38 -24.57 -5.47 -16.54
N LYS A 39 -23.65 -5.44 -15.55
CA LYS A 39 -22.95 -4.23 -15.14
C LYS A 39 -22.21 -3.59 -16.32
N LEU A 40 -21.63 -4.40 -17.20
CA LEU A 40 -20.91 -3.93 -18.38
C LEU A 40 -21.83 -3.31 -19.45
N ARG A 41 -23.16 -3.42 -19.33
CA ARG A 41 -24.11 -2.70 -20.20
C ARG A 41 -24.28 -1.22 -19.83
N LYS A 42 -23.82 -0.82 -18.63
CA LYS A 42 -23.88 0.60 -18.22
C LYS A 42 -22.75 1.38 -18.90
N PRO A 43 -23.06 2.56 -19.50
CA PRO A 43 -22.07 3.36 -20.23
C PRO A 43 -20.77 3.62 -19.47
N LYS A 44 -20.87 3.94 -18.18
CA LYS A 44 -19.71 4.17 -17.29
C LYS A 44 -18.70 3.00 -17.29
N TYR A 45 -19.18 1.75 -17.23
CA TYR A 45 -18.27 0.60 -17.20
C TYR A 45 -17.68 0.29 -18.56
N VAL A 46 -18.46 0.48 -19.63
CA VAL A 46 -17.95 0.37 -21.01
C VAL A 46 -16.83 1.38 -21.23
N GLU A 47 -17.04 2.65 -20.80
CA GLU A 47 -16.04 3.71 -20.89
C GLU A 47 -14.76 3.36 -20.11
N ILE A 48 -14.88 2.85 -18.86
CA ILE A 48 -13.75 2.39 -18.06
C ILE A 48 -12.95 1.31 -18.81
N MET A 49 -13.62 0.30 -19.38
CA MET A 49 -12.93 -0.78 -20.10
C MET A 49 -12.24 -0.27 -21.37
N GLN A 50 -12.89 0.61 -22.12
CA GLN A 50 -12.31 1.23 -23.31
C GLN A 50 -11.10 2.10 -22.97
N THR A 51 -11.21 2.93 -21.91
CA THR A 51 -10.11 3.78 -21.47
C THR A 51 -8.97 2.94 -20.92
N ARG A 52 -9.24 1.89 -20.13
CA ARG A 52 -8.23 0.91 -19.70
C ARG A 52 -7.43 0.36 -20.88
N SER A 53 -8.09 0.01 -21.99
CA SER A 53 -7.43 -0.49 -23.21
C SER A 53 -6.57 0.60 -23.86
N LYS A 54 -7.11 1.81 -24.03
CA LYS A 54 -6.38 2.95 -24.61
C LYS A 54 -5.14 3.32 -23.81
N LEU A 55 -5.24 3.36 -22.46
CA LEU A 55 -4.12 3.66 -21.59
C LEU A 55 -3.03 2.58 -21.64
N LYS A 56 -3.39 1.29 -21.75
CA LYS A 56 -2.40 0.23 -21.98
C LYS A 56 -1.63 0.45 -23.28
N ASN A 57 -2.33 0.79 -24.37
CA ASN A 57 -1.67 1.05 -25.66
C ASN A 57 -0.76 2.29 -25.59
N LEU A 58 -1.19 3.36 -24.91
CA LEU A 58 -0.35 4.55 -24.70
C LEU A 58 0.95 4.20 -23.94
N VAL A 59 0.84 3.38 -22.89
CA VAL A 59 2.00 2.95 -22.10
C VAL A 59 2.92 2.05 -22.93
N ARG A 60 2.37 1.09 -23.71
CA ARG A 60 3.17 0.27 -24.63
C ARG A 60 3.95 1.12 -25.62
N ASN A 61 3.28 2.05 -26.28
CA ASN A 61 3.93 2.95 -27.23
C ASN A 61 5.08 3.75 -26.58
N TYR A 62 4.87 4.25 -25.36
CA TYR A 62 5.90 4.97 -24.62
C TYR A 62 7.09 4.06 -24.29
N LEU A 63 6.84 2.88 -23.73
CA LEU A 63 7.91 1.98 -23.29
C LEU A 63 8.66 1.37 -24.49
N GLU A 64 7.97 0.92 -25.52
CA GLU A 64 8.59 0.26 -26.68
C GLU A 64 9.23 1.26 -27.65
N ASN A 65 8.46 2.25 -28.10
CA ASN A 65 8.91 3.11 -29.21
C ASN A 65 9.80 4.27 -28.73
N GLU A 66 9.51 4.86 -27.55
CA GLU A 66 10.33 5.98 -27.03
C GLU A 66 11.52 5.47 -26.19
N LEU A 67 11.35 4.39 -25.39
CA LEU A 67 12.35 3.93 -24.44
C LEU A 67 12.99 2.59 -24.77
N GLN A 68 12.53 1.90 -25.83
CA GLN A 68 13.07 0.62 -26.33
C GLN A 68 13.02 -0.51 -25.28
N PHE A 69 11.93 -0.62 -24.54
CA PHE A 69 11.63 -1.77 -23.71
C PHE A 69 11.14 -2.93 -24.56
N THR A 70 11.34 -4.15 -24.05
CA THR A 70 10.81 -5.38 -24.63
C THR A 70 9.69 -5.92 -23.74
N GLU A 71 8.48 -6.13 -24.27
CA GLU A 71 7.41 -6.85 -23.56
C GLU A 71 7.73 -8.35 -23.58
N VAL A 72 7.85 -8.97 -22.39
CA VAL A 72 8.09 -10.41 -22.27
C VAL A 72 7.05 -11.01 -21.33
N GLU A 73 6.26 -11.95 -21.82
CA GLU A 73 5.33 -12.71 -21.01
C GLU A 73 6.05 -13.79 -20.21
N THR A 74 5.83 -13.80 -18.91
CA THR A 74 6.42 -14.79 -18.00
C THR A 74 5.43 -15.91 -17.67
N PRO A 75 5.90 -17.14 -17.37
CA PRO A 75 5.04 -18.26 -17.03
C PRO A 75 4.12 -17.99 -15.84
N LEU A 76 2.90 -18.50 -15.89
CA LEU A 76 1.95 -18.48 -14.77
C LEU A 76 2.08 -19.74 -13.89
N LEU A 77 2.58 -20.83 -14.41
CA LEU A 77 2.88 -22.03 -13.62
C LEU A 77 4.32 -21.95 -13.12
N PHE A 78 4.48 -21.73 -11.84
CA PHE A 78 5.76 -21.53 -11.20
C PHE A 78 5.89 -22.42 -9.96
N LYS A 79 7.03 -22.44 -9.34
CA LYS A 79 7.23 -23.12 -8.06
C LYS A 79 6.76 -22.26 -6.88
N SER A 80 6.39 -22.90 -5.78
CA SER A 80 6.10 -22.20 -4.54
C SER A 80 7.34 -21.49 -4.01
N THR A 81 7.15 -20.22 -3.62
CA THR A 81 8.21 -19.40 -3.02
C THR A 81 7.67 -18.70 -1.77
N PRO A 82 8.44 -18.57 -0.68
CA PRO A 82 7.99 -17.95 0.56
C PRO A 82 7.98 -16.41 0.46
N GLU A 83 7.32 -15.87 -0.56
CA GLU A 83 7.25 -14.42 -0.79
C GLU A 83 5.88 -13.89 -0.37
N GLY A 84 5.78 -13.33 0.85
CA GLY A 84 4.67 -12.47 1.26
C GLY A 84 3.31 -13.16 1.44
N ALA A 85 2.45 -13.16 0.43
CA ALA A 85 1.07 -13.63 0.52
C ALA A 85 0.95 -15.17 0.40
N LYS A 86 -0.19 -15.73 0.81
CA LYS A 86 -0.52 -17.12 0.48
C LYS A 86 -0.65 -17.28 -1.03
N GLU A 87 -0.18 -18.41 -1.53
CA GLU A 87 -0.21 -18.77 -2.95
C GLU A 87 -1.49 -19.54 -3.32
N PHE A 88 -1.85 -19.49 -4.59
CA PHE A 88 -2.78 -20.44 -5.19
C PHE A 88 -1.98 -21.59 -5.76
N LEU A 89 -2.30 -22.81 -5.32
CA LEU A 89 -1.63 -24.03 -5.79
C LEU A 89 -2.46 -24.71 -6.88
N VAL A 90 -1.78 -25.15 -7.93
CA VAL A 90 -2.34 -25.93 -9.04
C VAL A 90 -1.74 -27.31 -8.97
N GLN A 91 -2.58 -28.31 -8.76
CA GLN A 91 -2.13 -29.71 -8.68
C GLN A 91 -1.58 -30.16 -10.03
N PHE A 92 -0.42 -30.84 -9.98
CA PHE A 92 0.11 -31.56 -11.14
C PHE A 92 -0.64 -32.89 -11.28
N ASP A 93 -0.78 -33.39 -12.52
CA ASP A 93 -1.62 -34.56 -12.81
C ASP A 93 -1.22 -35.79 -12.01
N GLU A 94 -2.23 -36.51 -11.45
CA GLU A 94 -2.05 -37.71 -10.62
C GLU A 94 -1.70 -38.98 -11.43
N ASP A 95 -1.85 -38.96 -12.76
CA ASP A 95 -1.65 -40.15 -13.62
C ASP A 95 -0.17 -40.47 -13.92
N VAL A 96 0.76 -39.64 -13.42
CA VAL A 96 2.20 -39.91 -13.50
C VAL A 96 2.66 -40.54 -12.19
N GLU A 97 3.23 -41.73 -12.21
CA GLU A 97 3.74 -42.45 -11.05
C GLU A 97 4.63 -41.53 -10.18
N ASN A 98 4.38 -41.49 -8.87
CA ASN A 98 5.08 -40.68 -7.86
C ASN A 98 4.84 -39.14 -7.89
N THR A 99 3.78 -38.61 -8.54
CA THR A 99 3.52 -37.17 -8.62
C THR A 99 2.33 -36.68 -7.77
N SER A 100 1.70 -37.54 -6.97
CA SER A 100 0.48 -37.24 -6.20
C SER A 100 0.57 -36.04 -5.24
N ASN A 101 1.77 -35.52 -4.98
CA ASN A 101 2.03 -34.38 -4.09
C ASN A 101 2.78 -33.23 -4.79
N LEU A 102 2.80 -33.20 -6.12
CA LEU A 102 3.43 -32.12 -6.87
C LEU A 102 2.43 -31.01 -7.22
N TYR A 103 2.83 -29.79 -7.00
CA TYR A 103 2.02 -28.59 -7.26
C TYR A 103 2.84 -27.53 -7.97
N TYR A 104 2.20 -26.84 -8.90
CA TYR A 104 2.61 -25.51 -9.31
C TYR A 104 2.00 -24.47 -8.36
N ALA A 105 2.65 -23.32 -8.23
CA ALA A 105 2.06 -22.13 -7.63
C ALA A 105 1.82 -21.06 -8.70
N LEU A 106 0.71 -20.32 -8.58
CA LEU A 106 0.49 -19.16 -9.42
C LEU A 106 1.32 -17.97 -8.87
N PRO A 107 1.97 -17.17 -9.74
CA PRO A 107 2.93 -16.16 -9.32
C PRO A 107 2.25 -14.98 -8.61
N GLN A 108 2.82 -14.54 -7.51
CA GLN A 108 2.40 -13.33 -6.79
C GLN A 108 2.83 -12.05 -7.51
N SER A 109 3.94 -12.13 -8.25
CA SER A 109 4.50 -11.13 -9.17
C SER A 109 5.57 -11.80 -10.04
N PRO A 110 5.97 -11.19 -11.17
CA PRO A 110 7.06 -11.72 -12.00
C PRO A 110 8.46 -11.37 -11.45
N GLN A 111 8.62 -11.09 -10.14
CA GLN A 111 9.85 -10.53 -9.57
C GLN A 111 11.10 -11.36 -9.88
N GLN A 112 11.06 -12.66 -9.70
CA GLN A 112 12.23 -13.50 -9.96
C GLN A 112 12.51 -13.63 -11.45
N PHE A 113 11.47 -13.75 -12.27
CA PHE A 113 11.60 -13.81 -13.73
C PHE A 113 12.28 -12.54 -14.28
N LYS A 114 11.82 -11.35 -13.89
CA LYS A 114 12.39 -10.11 -14.42
C LYS A 114 13.86 -9.91 -14.03
N GLN A 115 14.28 -10.36 -12.85
CA GLN A 115 15.70 -10.38 -12.47
C GLN A 115 16.52 -11.38 -13.31
N MET A 116 15.94 -12.56 -13.57
CA MET A 116 16.57 -13.55 -14.46
C MET A 116 16.72 -13.02 -15.87
N LEU A 117 15.73 -12.29 -16.41
CA LEU A 117 15.80 -11.66 -17.74
C LEU A 117 16.94 -10.65 -17.83
N MET A 118 17.23 -9.89 -16.76
CA MET A 118 18.40 -9.00 -16.73
C MET A 118 19.70 -9.78 -16.88
N GLY A 119 19.85 -10.91 -16.18
CA GLY A 119 21.01 -11.81 -16.33
C GLY A 119 21.04 -12.57 -17.67
N SER A 120 19.93 -12.62 -18.39
CA SER A 120 19.82 -13.30 -19.69
C SER A 120 20.03 -12.37 -20.90
N GLY A 121 20.38 -11.09 -20.67
CA GLY A 121 20.67 -10.14 -21.74
C GLY A 121 19.49 -9.27 -22.21
N ILE A 122 18.29 -9.40 -21.60
CA ILE A 122 17.18 -8.47 -21.82
C ILE A 122 17.43 -7.23 -20.96
N SER A 123 17.93 -6.15 -21.56
CA SER A 123 18.36 -4.95 -20.84
C SER A 123 17.21 -4.08 -20.30
N LYS A 124 16.05 -4.09 -20.97
CA LYS A 124 14.85 -3.33 -20.58
C LYS A 124 13.62 -4.18 -20.80
N TYR A 125 13.03 -4.62 -19.72
CA TYR A 125 11.85 -5.48 -19.69
C TYR A 125 10.64 -4.73 -19.16
N TYR A 126 9.46 -5.02 -19.72
CA TYR A 126 8.18 -4.73 -19.12
C TYR A 126 7.13 -5.82 -19.44
N GLN A 127 6.05 -5.84 -18.64
CA GLN A 127 4.92 -6.74 -18.85
C GLN A 127 3.67 -6.22 -18.14
N PHE A 128 2.50 -6.33 -18.77
CA PHE A 128 1.23 -6.27 -18.05
C PHE A 128 0.93 -7.66 -17.45
N ALA A 129 1.55 -7.96 -16.32
CA ALA A 129 1.52 -9.27 -15.69
C ALA A 129 0.22 -9.54 -14.93
N LYS A 130 -0.28 -10.78 -15.03
CA LYS A 130 -1.29 -11.31 -14.11
C LYS A 130 -0.62 -11.77 -12.83
N CYS A 131 -1.14 -11.29 -11.70
CA CYS A 131 -0.64 -11.61 -10.37
C CYS A 131 -1.76 -12.20 -9.51
N PHE A 132 -1.39 -13.15 -8.64
CA PHE A 132 -2.32 -13.94 -7.84
C PHE A 132 -1.89 -13.90 -6.38
N ARG A 133 -2.78 -13.47 -5.46
CA ARG A 133 -2.51 -13.44 -4.03
C ARG A 133 -3.74 -13.90 -3.25
N ASN A 134 -3.58 -14.97 -2.48
CA ASN A 134 -4.64 -15.51 -1.63
C ASN A 134 -4.63 -14.80 -0.27
N GLU A 135 -5.03 -13.53 -0.28
CA GLU A 135 -5.08 -12.67 0.89
C GLU A 135 -6.51 -12.31 1.28
N THR A 136 -6.69 -11.75 2.48
CA THR A 136 -7.98 -11.17 2.89
C THR A 136 -8.36 -10.04 1.93
N LEU A 137 -9.52 -10.20 1.32
CA LEU A 137 -10.03 -9.26 0.32
C LEU A 137 -10.55 -7.97 0.99
N ARG A 138 -10.25 -6.85 0.33
CA ARG A 138 -10.67 -5.51 0.73
C ARG A 138 -11.16 -4.75 -0.50
N LYS A 139 -11.63 -3.52 -0.31
CA LYS A 139 -12.07 -2.66 -1.42
C LYS A 139 -10.98 -2.42 -2.48
N ASP A 140 -9.71 -2.44 -2.07
CA ASP A 140 -8.52 -2.19 -2.89
C ASP A 140 -7.73 -3.47 -3.23
N ARG A 141 -8.28 -4.69 -2.98
CA ARG A 141 -7.61 -5.98 -3.22
C ARG A 141 -8.52 -6.98 -3.92
N GLN A 142 -7.95 -7.67 -4.90
CA GLN A 142 -8.54 -8.82 -5.59
C GLN A 142 -7.53 -9.98 -5.58
N PRO A 143 -8.00 -11.25 -5.58
CA PRO A 143 -7.10 -12.40 -5.59
C PRO A 143 -6.36 -12.55 -6.92
N GLU A 144 -6.92 -12.02 -7.98
CA GLU A 144 -6.35 -11.92 -9.32
C GLU A 144 -6.39 -10.46 -9.78
N PHE A 145 -5.23 -9.90 -10.14
CA PHE A 145 -5.12 -8.50 -10.56
C PHE A 145 -3.99 -8.32 -11.60
N THR A 146 -3.90 -7.13 -12.17
CA THR A 146 -2.89 -6.79 -13.17
C THR A 146 -1.87 -5.82 -12.59
N GLN A 147 -0.57 -6.11 -12.78
CA GLN A 147 0.52 -5.17 -12.58
C GLN A 147 1.15 -4.79 -13.92
N LEU A 148 1.61 -3.54 -14.04
CA LEU A 148 2.61 -3.17 -15.02
C LEU A 148 3.96 -3.30 -14.33
N ASP A 149 4.71 -4.34 -14.68
CA ASP A 149 6.06 -4.60 -14.17
C ASP A 149 7.10 -4.11 -15.16
N MET A 150 8.20 -3.53 -14.65
CA MET A 150 9.34 -3.12 -15.45
C MET A 150 10.65 -3.34 -14.69
N GLU A 151 11.72 -3.63 -15.43
CA GLU A 151 13.07 -3.83 -14.89
C GLU A 151 14.11 -3.37 -15.92
N ILE A 152 15.20 -2.76 -15.46
CA ILE A 152 16.26 -2.18 -16.30
C ILE A 152 17.63 -2.63 -15.81
N ALA A 153 18.39 -3.30 -16.67
CA ALA A 153 19.80 -3.61 -16.44
C ALA A 153 20.63 -2.31 -16.48
N PHE A 154 21.59 -2.19 -15.56
CA PHE A 154 22.43 -1.01 -15.34
C PHE A 154 21.64 0.25 -14.96
N GLY A 155 20.32 0.15 -14.77
CA GLY A 155 19.45 1.26 -14.37
C GLY A 155 19.54 1.57 -12.88
N THR A 156 19.44 2.85 -12.54
CA THR A 156 19.37 3.35 -11.17
C THR A 156 17.92 3.46 -10.69
N GLY A 157 17.70 3.45 -9.37
CA GLY A 157 16.36 3.72 -8.81
C GLY A 157 15.81 5.08 -9.25
N LYS A 158 16.67 6.10 -9.43
CA LYS A 158 16.27 7.42 -9.94
C LYS A 158 15.71 7.34 -11.37
N GLU A 159 16.37 6.61 -12.24
CA GLU A 159 15.95 6.42 -13.63
C GLU A 159 14.63 5.64 -13.72
N VAL A 160 14.48 4.59 -12.90
CA VAL A 160 13.23 3.82 -12.82
C VAL A 160 12.08 4.67 -12.29
N MET A 161 12.31 5.48 -11.24
CA MET A 161 11.30 6.43 -10.76
C MET A 161 10.90 7.41 -11.86
N GLN A 162 11.85 7.92 -12.65
CA GLN A 162 11.58 8.83 -13.76
C GLN A 162 10.68 8.18 -14.81
N ILE A 163 10.95 6.95 -15.20
CA ILE A 163 10.13 6.22 -16.17
C ILE A 163 8.73 5.94 -15.62
N ALA A 164 8.63 5.40 -14.40
CA ALA A 164 7.36 5.08 -13.77
C ALA A 164 6.49 6.32 -13.52
N GLY A 165 7.09 7.42 -13.04
CA GLY A 165 6.40 8.70 -12.87
C GLY A 165 5.87 9.27 -14.18
N ASN A 166 6.66 9.16 -15.27
CA ASN A 166 6.24 9.60 -16.59
C ASN A 166 5.11 8.73 -17.15
N VAL A 167 5.13 7.41 -16.91
CA VAL A 167 4.00 6.50 -17.26
C VAL A 167 2.72 6.98 -16.62
N ILE A 168 2.74 7.24 -15.31
CA ILE A 168 1.57 7.71 -14.57
C ILE A 168 1.13 9.09 -15.06
N THR A 169 2.05 10.03 -15.23
CA THR A 169 1.73 11.40 -15.68
C THR A 169 1.14 11.39 -17.10
N LYS A 170 1.72 10.63 -18.03
CA LYS A 170 1.19 10.49 -19.41
C LYS A 170 -0.21 9.86 -19.40
N ALA A 171 -0.42 8.79 -18.63
CA ALA A 171 -1.72 8.12 -18.53
C ALA A 171 -2.78 9.02 -17.88
N TRP A 172 -2.41 9.75 -16.82
CA TRP A 172 -3.29 10.71 -16.16
C TRP A 172 -3.72 11.84 -17.09
N ASN A 173 -2.75 12.50 -17.73
CA ASN A 173 -3.01 13.62 -18.64
C ASN A 173 -3.82 13.20 -19.88
N SER A 174 -3.59 11.98 -20.39
CA SER A 174 -4.41 11.42 -21.48
C SER A 174 -5.86 11.23 -21.05
N HIS A 175 -6.13 10.79 -19.82
CA HIS A 175 -7.48 10.69 -19.30
C HIS A 175 -8.08 12.08 -19.05
N ALA A 176 -7.32 12.99 -18.42
CA ALA A 176 -7.77 14.34 -18.12
C ALA A 176 -8.19 15.15 -19.36
N SER A 177 -7.53 14.95 -20.49
CA SER A 177 -7.84 15.64 -21.73
C SER A 177 -9.14 15.19 -22.42
N HIS A 178 -9.70 14.03 -22.03
CA HIS A 178 -10.87 13.41 -22.67
C HIS A 178 -12.11 13.33 -21.78
N ALA A 179 -11.95 13.46 -20.46
CA ALA A 179 -13.05 13.32 -19.51
C ALA A 179 -13.55 14.70 -19.04
N GLN A 180 -14.87 14.93 -19.09
CA GLN A 180 -15.51 16.24 -18.83
C GLN A 180 -15.24 16.84 -17.44
N ASN A 181 -14.81 16.04 -16.45
CA ASN A 181 -14.56 16.47 -15.07
C ASN A 181 -13.22 15.93 -14.52
N ALA A 182 -12.28 15.58 -15.38
CA ALA A 182 -10.99 15.10 -14.94
C ALA A 182 -10.12 16.26 -14.42
N GLN A 183 -9.50 16.03 -13.28
CA GLN A 183 -8.56 16.97 -12.68
C GLN A 183 -7.14 16.68 -13.15
N GLU A 184 -6.32 17.72 -13.20
CA GLU A 184 -4.89 17.59 -13.41
C GLU A 184 -4.22 16.93 -12.20
N LEU A 185 -3.04 16.35 -12.41
CA LEU A 185 -2.24 15.70 -11.36
C LEU A 185 -1.36 16.75 -10.66
N TYR A 186 -1.40 16.77 -9.34
CA TYR A 186 -0.63 17.68 -8.51
C TYR A 186 0.32 16.93 -7.59
N THR A 187 1.29 17.63 -7.09
CA THR A 187 2.16 17.26 -5.96
C THR A 187 2.22 18.42 -4.96
N LEU A 188 2.97 18.27 -3.87
CA LEU A 188 3.23 19.38 -2.96
C LEU A 188 4.64 19.93 -3.15
N ASP A 189 4.79 21.25 -3.00
CA ASP A 189 6.09 21.88 -2.84
C ASP A 189 6.65 21.67 -1.42
N LYS A 190 7.86 22.18 -1.13
CA LYS A 190 8.49 22.08 0.19
C LYS A 190 7.70 22.80 1.30
N GLN A 191 6.88 23.76 0.95
CA GLN A 191 6.02 24.51 1.86
C GLN A 191 4.68 23.80 2.11
N GLY A 192 4.36 22.78 1.30
CA GLY A 192 3.11 22.01 1.36
C GLY A 192 1.99 22.57 0.47
N ASN A 193 2.30 23.47 -0.47
CA ASN A 193 1.32 23.99 -1.41
C ASN A 193 1.20 23.08 -2.64
N PRO A 194 -0.01 22.93 -3.21
CA PRO A 194 -0.20 22.16 -4.44
C PRO A 194 0.54 22.76 -5.63
N ARG A 195 1.31 21.94 -6.33
CA ARG A 195 2.04 22.27 -7.56
C ARG A 195 1.65 21.28 -8.66
N LEU A 196 1.35 21.78 -9.87
CA LEU A 196 1.02 20.95 -11.02
C LEU A 196 2.22 20.05 -11.41
N VAL A 197 1.96 18.77 -11.64
CA VAL A 197 2.94 17.83 -12.15
C VAL A 197 2.95 17.90 -13.67
N LYS A 198 4.02 18.44 -14.23
CA LYS A 198 4.26 18.46 -15.68
C LYS A 198 5.17 17.31 -16.12
N LYS A 199 6.09 16.90 -15.25
CA LYS A 199 7.05 15.81 -15.45
C LYS A 199 7.40 15.14 -14.11
N GLU A 200 8.03 13.98 -14.16
CA GLU A 200 8.33 13.21 -12.94
C GLU A 200 9.16 13.98 -11.93
N GLU A 201 10.14 14.77 -12.39
CA GLU A 201 11.02 15.53 -11.49
C GLU A 201 10.26 16.57 -10.64
N ASP A 202 9.02 16.89 -11.00
CA ASP A 202 8.15 17.73 -10.20
C ASP A 202 7.61 17.00 -8.95
N ILE A 203 7.50 15.66 -8.99
CA ILE A 203 6.87 14.87 -7.94
C ILE A 203 7.71 14.93 -6.66
N LEU A 204 7.07 15.32 -5.56
CA LEU A 204 7.68 15.37 -4.23
C LEU A 204 8.28 14.00 -3.87
N ARG A 205 9.53 14.00 -3.42
CA ARG A 205 10.17 12.83 -2.78
C ARG A 205 10.23 13.07 -1.28
N MET A 206 9.58 12.18 -0.53
CA MET A 206 9.49 12.23 0.93
C MET A 206 10.22 11.03 1.53
N ASP A 207 11.08 11.26 2.51
CA ASP A 207 11.73 10.18 3.27
C ASP A 207 10.69 9.44 4.11
N TYR A 208 10.80 8.10 4.18
CA TYR A 208 9.93 7.25 4.99
C TYR A 208 9.82 7.75 6.44
N THR A 209 10.95 8.09 7.05
CA THR A 209 10.97 8.58 8.44
C THR A 209 10.21 9.91 8.58
N GLU A 210 10.31 10.79 7.59
CA GLU A 210 9.54 12.05 7.57
C GLU A 210 8.03 11.80 7.44
N ALA A 211 7.64 10.88 6.56
CA ALA A 211 6.24 10.50 6.38
C ALA A 211 5.65 9.92 7.67
N MET A 212 6.39 9.02 8.31
CA MET A 212 5.97 8.41 9.58
C MET A 212 5.87 9.42 10.73
N LYS A 213 6.82 10.35 10.85
CA LYS A 213 6.81 11.40 11.89
C LYS A 213 5.68 12.41 11.72
N LYS A 214 5.44 12.86 10.49
CA LYS A 214 4.47 13.95 10.22
C LYS A 214 3.04 13.46 10.05
N TYR A 215 2.88 12.25 9.52
CA TYR A 215 1.59 11.74 9.07
C TYR A 215 1.23 10.37 9.66
N GLY A 216 2.18 9.69 10.30
CA GLY A 216 1.99 8.38 10.91
C GLY A 216 1.67 7.26 9.92
N SER A 217 2.13 7.38 8.67
CA SER A 217 1.88 6.41 7.61
C SER A 217 3.00 6.46 6.57
N ASP A 218 3.36 5.30 6.04
CA ASP A 218 4.25 5.09 4.88
C ASP A 218 3.62 5.51 3.54
N LYS A 219 2.30 5.68 3.51
CA LYS A 219 1.51 6.12 2.34
C LYS A 219 0.51 7.22 2.73
N PRO A 220 0.98 8.39 3.14
CA PRO A 220 0.13 9.44 3.65
C PRO A 220 -0.79 10.03 2.57
N ASP A 221 -2.06 10.25 2.89
CA ASP A 221 -2.91 11.13 2.08
C ASP A 221 -2.49 12.58 2.35
N LEU A 222 -1.70 13.14 1.43
CA LEU A 222 -1.16 14.49 1.54
C LEU A 222 -2.21 15.59 1.26
N ARG A 223 -3.42 15.23 0.83
CA ARG A 223 -4.55 16.16 0.73
C ARG A 223 -5.07 16.59 2.10
N ILE A 224 -4.85 15.75 3.11
CA ILE A 224 -5.24 16.01 4.49
C ILE A 224 -4.19 16.92 5.16
N PRO A 225 -4.52 18.16 5.54
CA PRO A 225 -3.54 19.11 6.10
C PRO A 225 -3.19 18.84 7.56
N LEU A 226 -4.00 18.03 8.25
CA LEU A 226 -3.81 17.69 9.66
C LEU A 226 -2.48 16.95 9.88
N LYS A 227 -1.62 17.47 10.76
CA LYS A 227 -0.29 16.90 11.09
C LYS A 227 -0.26 16.37 12.51
N ILE A 228 0.62 15.40 12.74
CA ILE A 228 0.94 14.89 14.07
C ILE A 228 2.02 15.79 14.67
N ILE A 229 1.88 16.13 15.96
CA ILE A 229 2.80 16.95 16.74
C ILE A 229 3.58 16.01 17.67
N ASN A 230 4.90 15.95 17.52
CA ASN A 230 5.76 15.19 18.42
C ASN A 230 6.03 16.03 19.68
N MET A 231 5.66 15.50 20.84
CA MET A 231 5.80 16.20 22.11
C MET A 231 7.23 16.24 22.65
N LYS A 232 8.18 15.52 22.01
CA LYS A 232 9.61 15.57 22.38
C LYS A 232 10.18 16.98 22.27
N GLU A 233 9.71 17.78 21.31
CA GLU A 233 10.10 19.20 21.17
C GLU A 233 9.71 20.05 22.38
N PHE A 234 8.79 19.55 23.19
CA PHE A 234 8.29 20.19 24.42
C PHE A 234 8.70 19.43 25.70
N GLY A 235 9.74 18.56 25.64
CA GLY A 235 10.15 17.73 26.76
C GLY A 235 9.24 16.55 27.07
N GLY A 236 8.33 16.20 26.15
CA GLY A 236 7.43 15.05 26.32
C GLY A 236 8.14 13.72 26.03
N LYS A 237 7.81 12.69 26.79
CA LYS A 237 8.34 11.33 26.68
C LYS A 237 7.21 10.32 26.72
N GLY A 238 7.30 9.28 25.90
CA GLY A 238 6.48 8.07 25.97
C GLY A 238 7.14 6.98 26.84
N GLY A 239 6.86 5.73 26.53
CA GLY A 239 7.58 4.58 27.10
C GLY A 239 7.12 4.12 28.47
N LEU A 240 6.01 4.63 28.99
CA LEU A 240 5.52 4.31 30.33
C LEU A 240 5.09 2.84 30.46
N ASN A 241 4.45 2.30 29.43
CA ASN A 241 3.98 0.91 29.41
C ASN A 241 4.91 -0.02 28.63
N ASN A 242 5.56 0.51 27.58
CA ASN A 242 6.47 -0.25 26.74
C ASN A 242 7.66 0.65 26.34
N PRO A 243 8.89 0.30 26.74
CA PRO A 243 10.09 1.10 26.47
C PRO A 243 10.40 1.37 25.01
N ILE A 244 9.86 0.58 24.08
CA ILE A 244 10.04 0.82 22.64
C ILE A 244 9.22 2.03 22.15
N PHE A 245 8.16 2.43 22.86
CA PHE A 245 7.31 3.57 22.53
C PHE A 245 7.75 4.85 23.26
N ASP A 246 9.01 5.23 23.13
CA ASP A 246 9.60 6.36 23.86
C ASP A 246 9.16 7.74 23.35
N SER A 247 8.44 7.81 22.24
CA SER A 247 7.92 9.06 21.68
C SER A 247 6.45 9.24 22.03
N PHE A 248 6.09 10.40 22.55
CA PHE A 248 4.70 10.81 22.78
C PHE A 248 4.28 11.82 21.72
N GLU A 249 3.12 11.59 21.11
CA GLU A 249 2.59 12.40 20.00
C GLU A 249 1.14 12.77 20.22
N ILE A 250 0.72 13.90 19.63
CA ILE A 250 -0.66 14.37 19.69
C ILE A 250 -1.17 14.86 18.32
N ILE A 251 -2.49 14.84 18.19
CA ILE A 251 -3.26 15.64 17.23
C ILE A 251 -4.07 16.65 18.05
N HIS A 252 -3.98 17.93 17.71
CA HIS A 252 -4.75 19.00 18.33
C HIS A 252 -5.83 19.51 17.37
N LEU A 253 -7.07 19.55 17.84
CA LEU A 253 -8.26 20.02 17.12
C LEU A 253 -8.89 21.18 17.90
N PRO A 254 -8.50 22.44 17.57
CA PRO A 254 -8.96 23.60 18.31
C PRO A 254 -10.47 23.87 18.12
N GLN A 255 -11.19 24.12 19.21
CA GLN A 255 -12.61 24.51 19.22
C GLN A 255 -13.54 23.51 18.47
N LEU A 256 -13.23 22.20 18.54
CA LEU A 256 -14.00 21.17 17.86
C LEU A 256 -15.34 20.86 18.55
N ILE A 257 -15.34 20.81 19.89
CA ILE A 257 -16.48 20.33 20.68
C ILE A 257 -17.14 21.46 21.49
N LYS A 258 -18.47 21.39 21.61
CA LYS A 258 -19.28 22.32 22.41
C LYS A 258 -19.87 21.68 23.65
N ASN A 259 -19.94 20.35 23.70
CA ASN A 259 -20.64 19.61 24.77
C ASN A 259 -20.13 18.16 24.88
N PRO A 260 -20.47 17.47 26.01
CA PRO A 260 -20.06 16.08 26.23
C PRO A 260 -20.63 15.09 25.20
N LYS A 261 -21.77 15.37 24.55
CA LYS A 261 -22.37 14.49 23.54
C LYS A 261 -21.50 14.40 22.30
N GLU A 262 -21.01 15.54 21.80
CA GLU A 262 -20.08 15.61 20.66
C GLU A 262 -18.79 14.85 20.95
N LEU A 263 -18.21 15.06 22.16
CA LEU A 263 -17.03 14.32 22.59
C LEU A 263 -17.26 12.80 22.59
N ASN A 264 -18.41 12.35 23.12
CA ASN A 264 -18.73 10.92 23.15
C ASN A 264 -18.94 10.34 21.75
N GLN A 265 -19.57 11.07 20.84
CA GLN A 265 -19.70 10.66 19.43
C GLN A 265 -18.33 10.49 18.77
N LEU A 266 -17.42 11.44 18.97
CA LEU A 266 -16.05 11.36 18.46
C LEU A 266 -15.30 10.16 19.05
N LYS A 267 -15.37 9.96 20.39
CA LYS A 267 -14.73 8.84 21.08
C LYS A 267 -15.24 7.50 20.54
N ASN A 268 -16.55 7.31 20.44
CA ASN A 268 -17.16 6.07 19.96
C ASN A 268 -16.69 5.74 18.53
N PHE A 269 -16.61 6.73 17.66
CA PHE A 269 -16.17 6.56 16.29
C PHE A 269 -14.67 6.25 16.20
N VAL A 270 -13.83 7.06 16.82
CA VAL A 270 -12.38 6.90 16.71
C VAL A 270 -11.90 5.64 17.42
N LEU A 271 -12.45 5.32 18.61
CA LEU A 271 -12.00 4.20 19.45
C LEU A 271 -12.68 2.87 19.12
N GLU A 272 -13.39 2.79 18.00
CA GLU A 272 -13.95 1.52 17.55
C GLU A 272 -12.85 0.45 17.43
N LYS A 273 -13.10 -0.73 18.01
CA LYS A 273 -12.11 -1.82 18.14
C LYS A 273 -11.53 -2.26 16.80
N SER A 274 -12.32 -2.30 15.76
CA SER A 274 -11.91 -2.69 14.40
C SER A 274 -10.86 -1.77 13.76
N ASN A 275 -10.67 -0.57 14.32
CA ASN A 275 -9.73 0.41 13.79
C ASN A 275 -8.27 0.14 14.18
N TYR A 276 -8.01 -0.67 15.20
CA TYR A 276 -6.66 -0.87 15.76
C TYR A 276 -6.33 -2.35 15.86
N ALA A 277 -5.05 -2.67 15.73
CA ALA A 277 -4.55 -4.04 15.82
C ALA A 277 -4.74 -4.64 17.23
N ASP A 278 -4.68 -3.79 18.26
CA ASP A 278 -4.83 -4.17 19.66
C ASP A 278 -5.46 -3.05 20.50
N GLU A 279 -6.12 -3.42 21.59
CA GLU A 279 -6.72 -2.45 22.53
C GLU A 279 -5.69 -1.50 23.16
N SER A 280 -4.45 -1.98 23.37
CA SER A 280 -3.36 -1.16 23.93
C SER A 280 -2.88 -0.05 22.98
N ARG A 281 -3.22 -0.16 21.69
CA ARG A 281 -2.87 0.85 20.67
C ARG A 281 -3.98 1.86 20.41
N LYS A 282 -5.07 1.83 21.17
CA LYS A 282 -6.10 2.87 21.09
C LYS A 282 -5.56 4.19 21.62
N PRO A 283 -5.68 5.30 20.88
CA PRO A 283 -5.25 6.60 21.35
C PRO A 283 -6.13 7.09 22.51
N VAL A 284 -5.58 7.96 23.34
CA VAL A 284 -6.32 8.68 24.36
C VAL A 284 -6.93 9.94 23.76
N ILE A 285 -8.23 10.16 24.02
CA ILE A 285 -8.96 11.35 23.54
C ILE A 285 -9.39 12.17 24.75
N HIS A 286 -8.85 13.38 24.86
CA HIS A 286 -9.20 14.36 25.87
C HIS A 286 -9.92 15.55 25.25
N GLY A 287 -11.15 15.82 25.72
CA GLY A 287 -11.91 17.01 25.36
C GLY A 287 -11.87 18.02 26.48
N ILE A 288 -11.52 19.25 26.18
CA ILE A 288 -11.43 20.36 27.13
C ILE A 288 -12.77 21.07 27.18
N LEU A 289 -13.64 20.69 28.11
CA LEU A 289 -14.98 21.27 28.24
C LEU A 289 -15.11 22.24 29.42
N THR A 290 -14.21 22.17 30.37
CA THR A 290 -14.18 23.01 31.58
C THR A 290 -12.80 23.58 31.82
N GLN A 291 -12.70 24.58 32.72
CA GLN A 291 -11.40 25.10 33.14
C GLN A 291 -10.54 24.03 33.84
N ASN A 292 -11.16 23.12 34.57
CA ASN A 292 -10.45 22.01 35.22
C ASN A 292 -9.84 21.04 34.16
N ASP A 293 -10.56 20.75 33.07
CA ASP A 293 -10.01 19.93 31.97
C ASP A 293 -8.81 20.60 31.29
N LEU A 294 -8.80 21.94 31.24
CA LEU A 294 -7.68 22.72 30.71
C LEU A 294 -6.48 22.75 31.66
N ASP A 295 -6.72 22.97 32.93
CA ASP A 295 -5.66 23.10 33.95
C ASP A 295 -4.91 21.79 34.18
N PHE A 296 -5.60 20.63 34.01
CA PHE A 296 -5.08 19.28 34.22
C PHE A 296 -5.12 18.42 32.94
N TRP A 297 -5.05 19.04 31.77
CA TRP A 297 -5.18 18.34 30.49
C TRP A 297 -4.21 17.17 30.29
N GLN A 298 -3.00 17.27 30.81
CA GLN A 298 -1.95 16.26 30.73
C GLN A 298 -2.30 14.97 31.49
N ASP A 299 -3.13 15.03 32.53
CA ASP A 299 -3.44 13.88 33.40
C ASP A 299 -4.21 12.80 32.59
N ALA A 300 -4.95 13.20 31.56
CA ALA A 300 -5.60 12.29 30.64
C ALA A 300 -4.60 11.36 29.91
N PHE A 301 -3.36 11.84 29.71
CA PHE A 301 -2.32 11.14 28.97
C PHE A 301 -1.31 10.39 29.85
N ALA A 302 -1.51 10.35 31.18
CA ALA A 302 -0.58 9.74 32.14
C ALA A 302 -0.22 8.28 31.85
N LYS A 303 -1.01 7.57 31.04
CA LYS A 303 -0.73 6.19 30.61
C LYS A 303 0.14 6.08 29.36
N VAL A 304 0.21 7.11 28.52
CA VAL A 304 0.88 7.07 27.22
C VAL A 304 2.04 8.07 27.12
N GLY A 305 2.09 9.07 27.99
CA GLY A 305 3.18 10.03 27.96
C GLY A 305 3.27 10.91 29.22
N VAL A 306 4.47 11.42 29.44
CA VAL A 306 4.78 12.40 30.51
C VAL A 306 5.26 13.69 29.84
N LEU A 307 4.84 14.81 30.39
CA LEU A 307 5.21 16.16 29.96
C LEU A 307 5.94 16.90 31.10
N GLU A 308 7.14 17.43 30.82
CA GLU A 308 7.94 18.12 31.82
C GLU A 308 7.33 19.48 32.21
N SER A 309 6.65 20.15 31.26
CA SER A 309 6.10 21.50 31.47
C SER A 309 4.71 21.68 30.86
N PRO A 310 3.66 20.98 31.36
CA PRO A 310 2.33 20.96 30.74
C PRO A 310 1.71 22.35 30.54
N LYS A 311 1.92 23.28 31.49
CA LYS A 311 1.39 24.65 31.39
C LYS A 311 2.04 25.46 30.26
N LEU A 312 3.35 25.29 30.04
CA LEU A 312 4.05 25.95 28.94
C LEU A 312 3.58 25.36 27.58
N ILE A 313 3.37 24.08 27.55
CA ILE A 313 2.88 23.38 26.35
C ILE A 313 1.46 23.83 26.04
N ALA A 314 0.55 23.86 27.01
CA ALA A 314 -0.80 24.36 26.84
C ALA A 314 -0.82 25.78 26.24
N LYS A 315 0.08 26.64 26.71
CA LYS A 315 0.26 28.01 26.21
C LYS A 315 0.79 28.00 24.76
N SER A 316 1.79 27.16 24.45
CA SER A 316 2.38 27.06 23.11
C SER A 316 1.38 26.54 22.08
N LEU A 317 0.56 25.56 22.46
CA LEU A 317 -0.52 25.00 21.64
C LEU A 317 -1.77 25.91 21.63
N ASN A 318 -1.80 26.97 22.48
CA ASN A 318 -2.95 27.87 22.68
C ASN A 318 -4.24 27.09 23.01
N LEU A 319 -4.10 26.09 23.93
CA LEU A 319 -5.23 25.25 24.33
C LEU A 319 -6.34 26.08 24.99
N LYS A 320 -7.58 25.78 24.65
CA LYS A 320 -8.78 26.47 25.11
C LYS A 320 -9.93 25.50 25.37
N ILE A 321 -10.94 25.96 26.11
CA ILE A 321 -12.20 25.24 26.25
C ILE A 321 -12.82 25.08 24.85
N GLY A 322 -13.26 23.88 24.51
CA GLY A 322 -13.74 23.47 23.20
C GLY A 322 -12.73 22.65 22.38
N ASP A 323 -11.47 22.64 22.79
CA ASP A 323 -10.42 21.88 22.10
C ASP A 323 -10.52 20.38 22.38
N VAL A 324 -10.03 19.59 21.42
CA VAL A 324 -9.78 18.16 21.61
C VAL A 324 -8.31 17.87 21.34
N VAL A 325 -7.70 17.15 22.27
CA VAL A 325 -6.35 16.60 22.11
C VAL A 325 -6.45 15.09 22.04
N ILE A 326 -5.87 14.50 21.00
CA ILE A 326 -5.81 13.05 20.79
C ILE A 326 -4.35 12.65 20.87
N GLY A 327 -3.97 11.78 21.82
CA GLY A 327 -2.58 11.43 22.06
C GLY A 327 -2.33 9.93 22.11
N CYS A 328 -1.15 9.52 21.70
CA CYS A 328 -0.66 8.15 21.80
C CYS A 328 0.86 8.15 21.89
N ASP A 329 1.41 7.10 22.48
CA ASP A 329 2.83 6.80 22.37
C ASP A 329 3.14 6.16 21.02
N ARG A 330 4.39 6.24 20.62
CA ARG A 330 4.92 5.71 19.36
C ARG A 330 6.34 5.18 19.56
N GLU A 331 6.75 4.27 18.71
CA GLU A 331 8.14 3.86 18.58
C GLU A 331 9.07 5.07 18.41
N SER A 332 10.33 4.92 18.84
CA SER A 332 11.32 5.98 18.75
C SER A 332 11.51 6.46 17.30
N ASP A 333 11.92 7.71 17.15
CA ASP A 333 12.21 8.32 15.85
C ASP A 333 13.19 7.53 14.98
N SER A 334 13.97 6.67 15.59
CA SER A 334 14.98 5.84 14.91
C SER A 334 14.43 4.52 14.42
N PHE A 335 13.26 4.11 14.91
CA PHE A 335 12.66 2.80 14.67
C PHE A 335 11.13 2.96 14.61
N ILE A 336 10.59 3.33 13.47
CA ILE A 336 9.15 3.46 13.29
C ILE A 336 8.72 2.36 12.32
N PHE A 337 8.21 1.26 12.85
CA PHE A 337 7.78 0.10 12.07
C PHE A 337 6.27 -0.12 12.11
N GLU A 338 5.57 0.42 13.13
CA GLU A 338 4.12 0.38 13.21
C GLU A 338 3.51 1.31 12.16
N THR A 339 2.94 0.76 11.08
CA THR A 339 2.33 1.54 9.99
C THR A 339 0.94 1.02 9.62
N PRO A 340 -0.11 1.88 9.65
CA PRO A 340 -0.08 3.24 10.20
C PRO A 340 0.09 3.25 11.72
N THR A 341 0.70 4.30 12.27
CA THR A 341 0.68 4.55 13.72
C THR A 341 -0.76 4.83 14.19
N PRO A 342 -1.07 4.71 15.51
CA PRO A 342 -2.40 5.02 16.00
C PRO A 342 -2.89 6.41 15.58
N LEU A 343 -2.06 7.44 15.67
CA LEU A 343 -2.44 8.79 15.24
C LEU A 343 -2.49 8.94 13.71
N GLY A 344 -1.69 8.20 12.97
CA GLY A 344 -1.83 8.11 11.51
C GLY A 344 -3.18 7.52 11.11
N LYS A 345 -3.66 6.51 11.84
CA LYS A 345 -4.99 5.94 11.66
C LYS A 345 -6.10 6.94 12.01
N VAL A 346 -5.97 7.64 13.15
CA VAL A 346 -6.91 8.71 13.56
C VAL A 346 -7.01 9.77 12.46
N ARG A 347 -5.88 10.21 11.93
CA ARG A 347 -5.82 11.21 10.87
C ARG A 347 -6.68 10.83 9.66
N SER A 348 -6.64 9.58 9.22
CA SER A 348 -7.49 9.08 8.12
C SER A 348 -8.94 8.96 8.53
N LEU A 349 -9.23 8.38 9.69
CA LEU A 349 -10.59 8.14 10.20
C LEU A 349 -11.40 9.45 10.32
N LEU A 350 -10.78 10.52 10.82
CA LEU A 350 -11.48 11.81 10.96
C LEU A 350 -12.08 12.28 9.62
N TYR A 351 -11.38 12.07 8.50
CA TYR A 351 -11.84 12.47 7.16
C TYR A 351 -12.72 11.41 6.46
N GLU A 352 -12.83 10.21 7.00
CA GLU A 352 -13.75 9.16 6.57
C GLU A 352 -15.07 9.19 7.37
N SER A 353 -15.17 10.07 8.37
CA SER A 353 -16.32 10.19 9.26
C SER A 353 -17.57 10.63 8.53
N ASN A 354 -18.72 10.14 9.00
CA ASN A 354 -20.06 10.65 8.61
C ASN A 354 -20.71 11.51 9.72
N ILE A 355 -19.95 11.90 10.75
CA ILE A 355 -20.42 12.74 11.85
C ILE A 355 -20.51 14.19 11.38
N SER A 356 -21.74 14.75 11.32
CA SER A 356 -22.03 16.04 10.71
C SER A 356 -21.18 17.19 11.28
N PHE A 357 -21.14 17.38 12.61
CA PHE A 357 -20.40 18.48 13.21
C PHE A 357 -18.88 18.37 12.96
N LEU A 358 -18.33 17.15 12.95
CA LEU A 358 -16.92 16.92 12.65
C LEU A 358 -16.59 17.25 11.20
N ASN A 359 -17.45 16.84 10.26
CA ASN A 359 -17.25 17.13 8.84
C ASN A 359 -17.33 18.63 8.57
N GLU A 360 -18.29 19.33 9.17
CA GLU A 360 -18.41 20.79 9.07
C GLU A 360 -17.17 21.49 9.64
N TYR A 361 -16.70 21.06 10.80
CA TYR A 361 -15.49 21.58 11.44
C TYR A 361 -14.24 21.36 10.57
N LEU A 362 -14.03 20.14 10.06
CA LEU A 362 -12.87 19.83 9.23
C LEU A 362 -12.87 20.61 7.91
N ASN A 363 -14.02 20.74 7.28
CA ASN A 363 -14.15 21.52 6.03
C ASN A 363 -13.84 23.00 6.24
N THR A 364 -14.08 23.54 7.44
CA THR A 364 -13.82 24.94 7.76
C THR A 364 -12.38 25.18 8.24
N ASN A 365 -11.88 24.34 9.15
CA ASN A 365 -10.60 24.61 9.83
C ASN A 365 -9.41 23.83 9.22
N PHE A 366 -9.67 22.66 8.63
CA PHE A 366 -8.65 21.80 8.03
C PHE A 366 -9.14 21.24 6.69
N PRO A 367 -9.49 22.10 5.70
CA PRO A 367 -10.08 21.65 4.45
C PRO A 367 -9.14 20.70 3.73
N LYS A 368 -9.68 19.54 3.36
CA LYS A 368 -8.98 18.58 2.49
C LYS A 368 -8.77 19.23 1.12
N LEU A 369 -7.56 19.10 0.57
CA LEU A 369 -7.27 19.61 -0.77
C LEU A 369 -8.13 18.89 -1.81
N ASP A 370 -8.86 19.68 -2.59
CA ASP A 370 -9.61 19.18 -3.76
C ASP A 370 -8.68 19.10 -4.99
N LYS A 371 -7.65 18.29 -4.87
CA LYS A 371 -6.63 18.01 -5.89
C LYS A 371 -6.21 16.57 -5.80
N ASP A 372 -5.82 15.95 -6.90
CA ASP A 372 -5.22 14.62 -6.88
C ASP A 372 -3.71 14.78 -6.66
N ILE A 373 -3.22 14.29 -5.51
CA ILE A 373 -1.84 14.51 -5.06
C ILE A 373 -1.02 13.23 -5.16
N VAL A 374 0.08 13.30 -5.91
CA VAL A 374 1.08 12.22 -6.05
C VAL A 374 2.38 12.58 -5.34
N SER A 375 3.04 11.56 -4.77
CA SER A 375 4.34 11.69 -4.12
C SER A 375 5.12 10.38 -4.16
N TRP A 376 6.45 10.48 -4.12
CA TRP A 376 7.34 9.35 -3.88
C TRP A 376 7.64 9.23 -2.39
N MET A 377 7.54 8.02 -1.85
CA MET A 377 8.11 7.64 -0.56
C MET A 377 9.41 6.91 -0.82
N VAL A 378 10.49 7.30 -0.15
CA VAL A 378 11.83 6.75 -0.39
C VAL A 378 12.54 6.42 0.92
N ASN A 379 13.65 5.69 0.85
CA ASN A 379 14.51 5.39 1.99
C ASN A 379 13.81 4.58 3.09
N PHE A 380 13.01 3.59 2.70
CA PHE A 380 12.40 2.64 3.63
C PHE A 380 13.46 1.87 4.44
N PRO A 381 13.11 1.29 5.60
CA PRO A 381 13.95 0.30 6.24
C PRO A 381 14.27 -0.86 5.30
N LEU A 382 15.46 -1.45 5.42
CA LEU A 382 15.79 -2.69 4.71
C LEU A 382 15.11 -3.89 5.34
N LEU A 383 15.03 -3.87 6.66
CA LEU A 383 14.51 -4.95 7.50
C LEU A 383 13.47 -4.42 8.47
N ASN A 384 12.46 -5.23 8.74
CA ASN A 384 11.46 -5.02 9.79
C ASN A 384 11.69 -6.00 10.94
N PRO A 385 11.37 -5.64 12.19
CA PRO A 385 11.28 -6.59 13.27
C PRO A 385 10.05 -7.50 13.07
N VAL A 386 10.16 -8.77 13.46
CA VAL A 386 9.04 -9.71 13.39
C VAL A 386 8.16 -9.58 14.63
N VAL A 387 6.85 -9.40 14.44
CA VAL A 387 5.89 -9.31 15.53
C VAL A 387 5.67 -10.68 16.18
N ASP A 388 5.68 -10.72 17.52
CA ASP A 388 5.34 -11.91 18.30
C ASP A 388 3.83 -12.05 18.43
N GLU A 389 3.22 -12.71 17.46
CA GLU A 389 1.77 -12.95 17.44
C GLU A 389 1.28 -13.85 18.59
N ALA A 390 2.16 -14.73 19.12
CA ALA A 390 1.79 -15.66 20.18
C ALA A 390 1.65 -14.97 21.55
N ASN A 391 2.45 -13.92 21.81
CA ASN A 391 2.51 -13.24 23.11
C ASN A 391 1.84 -11.87 23.15
N LYS A 392 0.98 -11.56 22.21
CA LYS A 392 0.21 -10.28 22.14
C LYS A 392 -0.43 -9.88 23.46
N LYS A 393 -0.93 -10.84 24.24
CA LYS A 393 -1.67 -10.59 25.47
C LYS A 393 -0.81 -10.23 26.69
N VAL A 394 0.49 -10.50 26.66
CA VAL A 394 1.36 -10.43 27.84
C VAL A 394 2.11 -9.10 27.95
N SER A 395 2.52 -8.51 26.83
CA SER A 395 3.46 -7.37 26.82
C SER A 395 2.97 -6.15 26.05
N GLY A 396 1.72 -6.15 25.59
CA GLY A 396 1.22 -5.11 24.69
C GLY A 396 1.70 -5.32 23.24
N TYR A 397 1.03 -4.64 22.30
CA TYR A 397 1.30 -4.78 20.86
C TYR A 397 1.83 -3.43 20.32
N PRO A 398 2.78 -3.43 19.38
CA PRO A 398 3.52 -4.58 18.90
C PRO A 398 4.59 -5.04 19.90
N ASN A 399 4.75 -6.36 20.04
CA ASN A 399 5.87 -6.99 20.72
C ASN A 399 6.72 -7.70 19.67
N TYR A 400 8.01 -7.43 19.66
CA TYR A 400 8.91 -7.97 18.63
C TYR A 400 9.69 -9.17 19.15
N LEU A 401 9.77 -10.21 18.32
CA LEU A 401 10.62 -11.37 18.59
C LEU A 401 12.09 -10.91 18.65
N PRO A 402 12.80 -11.20 19.76
CA PRO A 402 14.20 -10.84 19.87
C PRO A 402 15.02 -11.55 18.81
N LYS A 403 15.96 -10.85 18.20
CA LYS A 403 16.90 -11.39 17.22
C LYS A 403 16.24 -11.99 15.96
N LYS A 404 15.03 -11.57 15.61
CA LYS A 404 14.33 -11.99 14.42
C LYS A 404 13.90 -10.79 13.58
N VAL A 405 14.27 -10.82 12.30
CA VAL A 405 13.94 -9.78 11.34
C VAL A 405 13.43 -10.42 10.05
N GLU A 406 12.68 -9.65 9.30
CA GLU A 406 12.22 -9.98 7.96
C GLU A 406 12.52 -8.83 6.99
N SER A 407 12.48 -9.08 5.70
CA SER A 407 12.62 -8.02 4.70
C SER A 407 11.43 -7.09 4.76
N CYS A 408 11.68 -5.78 4.71
CA CYS A 408 10.59 -4.78 4.70
C CYS A 408 9.64 -4.98 3.52
N HIS A 409 10.18 -5.28 2.33
CA HIS A 409 9.40 -5.56 1.12
C HIS A 409 9.71 -6.95 0.58
N HIS A 410 10.88 -7.11 -0.05
CA HIS A 410 11.35 -8.40 -0.54
C HIS A 410 12.86 -8.55 -0.33
N PRO A 411 13.39 -9.77 -0.23
CA PRO A 411 14.77 -10.02 0.17
C PRO A 411 15.82 -9.65 -0.88
N PHE A 412 15.40 -9.24 -2.07
CA PHE A 412 16.28 -8.86 -3.18
C PHE A 412 16.56 -7.35 -3.24
N THR A 413 16.07 -6.57 -2.28
CA THR A 413 16.26 -5.12 -2.23
C THR A 413 17.67 -4.76 -1.74
N MET A 414 18.36 -3.88 -2.48
CA MET A 414 19.68 -3.36 -2.10
C MET A 414 19.55 -2.32 -0.99
N CYS A 415 20.52 -2.31 -0.06
CA CYS A 415 20.61 -1.25 0.95
C CYS A 415 20.95 0.10 0.32
N HIS A 416 20.61 1.21 1.02
CA HIS A 416 21.01 2.55 0.64
C HIS A 416 22.55 2.67 0.59
N LEU A 417 23.09 3.43 -0.35
CA LEU A 417 24.54 3.53 -0.57
C LEU A 417 25.30 3.96 0.69
N ASP A 418 24.78 4.95 1.43
CA ASP A 418 25.39 5.44 2.67
C ASP A 418 25.43 4.39 3.78
N HIS A 419 24.59 3.34 3.69
CA HIS A 419 24.48 2.28 4.67
C HIS A 419 25.24 1.00 4.28
N VAL A 420 25.90 0.97 3.12
CA VAL A 420 26.75 -0.17 2.71
C VAL A 420 27.83 -0.49 3.73
N PRO A 421 28.55 0.47 4.34
CA PRO A 421 29.53 0.15 5.37
C PRO A 421 28.91 -0.52 6.60
N LEU A 422 27.72 -0.07 7.02
CA LEU A 422 27.00 -0.68 8.14
C LEU A 422 26.54 -2.11 7.80
N LEU A 423 25.98 -2.32 6.59
CA LEU A 423 25.61 -3.64 6.10
C LEU A 423 26.80 -4.60 6.11
N LYS A 424 27.94 -4.20 5.54
CA LYS A 424 29.16 -5.02 5.52
C LYS A 424 29.64 -5.37 6.93
N LYS A 425 29.68 -4.40 7.85
CA LYS A 425 30.02 -4.63 9.26
C LYS A 425 29.19 -5.74 9.87
N GLN A 426 27.87 -5.80 9.58
CA GLN A 426 26.98 -6.84 10.09
C GLN A 426 27.22 -8.20 9.40
N LEU A 427 27.52 -8.20 8.10
CA LEU A 427 27.69 -9.44 7.32
C LEU A 427 29.07 -10.07 7.47
N GLU A 428 30.13 -9.29 7.65
CA GLU A 428 31.51 -9.76 7.75
C GLU A 428 31.90 -10.17 9.17
N SER A 429 31.12 -9.79 10.17
CA SER A 429 31.37 -10.17 11.56
C SER A 429 31.17 -11.67 11.78
N ASP A 430 32.17 -12.33 12.40
CA ASP A 430 32.03 -13.69 12.92
C ASP A 430 31.14 -13.77 14.17
N LYS A 431 30.78 -12.62 14.73
CA LYS A 431 29.87 -12.49 15.87
C LYS A 431 28.42 -12.51 15.39
N GLU A 432 27.54 -12.80 16.33
CA GLU A 432 26.10 -12.66 16.09
C GLU A 432 25.75 -11.23 15.64
N ILE A 433 24.80 -11.11 14.70
CA ILE A 433 24.34 -9.83 14.18
C ILE A 433 23.83 -8.94 15.32
N ASN A 434 24.20 -7.67 15.30
CA ASN A 434 23.52 -6.67 16.11
C ASN A 434 22.20 -6.27 15.45
N TYR A 435 21.12 -6.95 15.81
CA TYR A 435 19.79 -6.75 15.24
C TYR A 435 19.31 -5.30 15.39
N ARG A 436 19.65 -4.64 16.49
CA ARG A 436 19.28 -3.23 16.69
C ARG A 436 19.97 -2.32 15.68
N GLU A 437 21.27 -2.53 15.42
CA GLU A 437 21.97 -1.78 14.37
C GLU A 437 21.47 -2.13 12.96
N ALA A 438 21.13 -3.42 12.73
CA ALA A 438 20.64 -3.87 11.43
C ALA A 438 19.31 -3.22 11.03
N LEU A 439 18.42 -2.96 11.99
CA LEU A 439 17.15 -2.26 11.75
C LEU A 439 17.32 -0.77 11.34
N PHE A 440 18.50 -0.17 11.55
CA PHE A 440 18.79 1.18 11.03
C PHE A 440 19.17 1.20 9.55
N ILE A 441 19.42 0.04 8.94
CA ILE A 441 19.82 -0.01 7.54
C ILE A 441 18.65 0.40 6.66
N LYS A 442 18.81 1.50 5.94
CA LYS A 442 17.86 1.94 4.93
C LYS A 442 18.06 1.18 3.63
N SER A 443 16.99 1.03 2.87
CA SER A 443 16.98 0.39 1.55
C SER A 443 16.88 1.41 0.43
N GLN A 444 17.20 0.98 -0.79
CA GLN A 444 16.92 1.68 -2.04
C GLN A 444 15.52 1.31 -2.57
N HIS A 445 14.55 1.24 -1.69
CA HIS A 445 13.14 1.03 -2.04
C HIS A 445 12.43 2.37 -2.20
N TYR A 446 11.47 2.42 -3.10
CA TYR A 446 10.65 3.59 -3.40
C TYR A 446 9.24 3.20 -3.79
N ASP A 447 8.24 3.86 -3.19
CA ASP A 447 6.82 3.69 -3.49
C ASP A 447 6.23 4.96 -4.08
N LEU A 448 5.33 4.81 -5.03
CA LEU A 448 4.53 5.89 -5.59
C LEU A 448 3.16 5.91 -4.92
N VAL A 449 2.88 6.98 -4.21
CA VAL A 449 1.64 7.18 -3.45
C VAL A 449 0.79 8.23 -4.13
N LEU A 450 -0.47 7.89 -4.39
CA LEU A 450 -1.47 8.77 -4.99
C LEU A 450 -2.70 8.81 -4.09
N ASN A 451 -3.03 10.00 -3.56
CA ASN A 451 -4.19 10.19 -2.67
C ASN A 451 -4.22 9.23 -1.47
N GLY A 452 -3.06 8.93 -0.87
CA GLY A 452 -2.96 7.99 0.25
C GLY A 452 -3.03 6.51 -0.16
N ASN A 453 -3.00 6.21 -1.46
CA ASN A 453 -2.93 4.86 -1.98
C ASN A 453 -1.55 4.62 -2.61
N GLU A 454 -0.87 3.58 -2.17
CA GLU A 454 0.31 3.05 -2.84
C GLU A 454 -0.12 2.42 -4.17
N ILE A 455 0.22 3.08 -5.27
CA ILE A 455 -0.14 2.61 -6.61
C ILE A 455 0.96 1.78 -7.26
N GLY A 456 2.15 1.79 -6.68
CA GLY A 456 3.26 0.96 -7.14
C GLY A 456 4.47 1.09 -6.24
N GLY A 457 5.36 0.10 -6.32
CA GLY A 457 6.60 0.04 -5.58
C GLY A 457 7.74 -0.56 -6.39
N GLY A 458 8.96 -0.21 -6.01
CA GLY A 458 10.15 -0.70 -6.66
C GLY A 458 11.43 -0.52 -5.85
N SER A 459 12.52 -1.05 -6.36
CA SER A 459 13.83 -0.88 -5.71
C SER A 459 14.98 -1.11 -6.68
N THR A 460 16.17 -0.65 -6.29
CA THR A 460 17.42 -1.20 -6.80
C THR A 460 17.62 -2.59 -6.18
N ARG A 461 18.07 -3.55 -7.01
CA ARG A 461 18.16 -4.95 -6.61
C ARG A 461 19.57 -5.34 -6.20
N ILE A 462 19.66 -6.35 -5.35
CA ILE A 462 20.91 -7.09 -5.13
C ILE A 462 21.14 -7.93 -6.38
N HIS A 463 22.35 -7.87 -6.92
CA HIS A 463 22.79 -8.62 -8.10
C HIS A 463 24.04 -9.48 -7.81
N ASP A 464 24.68 -9.25 -6.67
CA ASP A 464 25.84 -10.01 -6.22
C ASP A 464 25.39 -11.27 -5.47
N TYR A 465 25.86 -12.43 -5.95
CA TYR A 465 25.53 -13.75 -5.36
C TYR A 465 25.93 -13.85 -3.90
N LYS A 466 27.16 -13.40 -3.55
CA LYS A 466 27.70 -13.57 -2.18
C LYS A 466 26.89 -12.71 -1.21
N LEU A 467 26.64 -11.46 -1.58
CA LEU A 467 25.83 -10.55 -0.77
C LEU A 467 24.43 -11.10 -0.56
N GLN A 468 23.76 -11.58 -1.62
CA GLN A 468 22.41 -12.14 -1.51
C GLN A 468 22.37 -13.37 -0.59
N SER A 469 23.31 -14.27 -0.76
CA SER A 469 23.41 -15.49 0.08
C SER A 469 23.67 -15.15 1.55
N GLN A 470 24.54 -14.17 1.83
CA GLN A 470 24.80 -13.71 3.20
C GLN A 470 23.56 -13.05 3.84
N ILE A 471 22.76 -12.29 3.09
CA ILE A 471 21.52 -11.70 3.59
C ILE A 471 20.51 -12.81 3.94
N PHE A 472 20.35 -13.80 3.07
CA PHE A 472 19.50 -14.96 3.34
C PHE A 472 19.92 -15.69 4.61
N GLU A 473 21.20 -15.99 4.75
CA GLU A 473 21.74 -16.78 5.86
C GLU A 473 21.74 -16.00 7.17
N LYS A 474 22.34 -14.79 7.16
CA LYS A 474 22.62 -14.06 8.40
C LYS A 474 21.41 -13.30 8.93
N PHE A 475 20.64 -12.63 8.07
CA PHE A 475 19.45 -11.87 8.50
C PHE A 475 18.20 -12.73 8.52
N LEU A 476 17.90 -13.42 7.43
CA LEU A 476 16.62 -14.13 7.26
C LEU A 476 16.67 -15.58 7.78
N LYS A 477 17.86 -16.05 8.23
CA LYS A 477 18.04 -17.39 8.77
C LYS A 477 17.63 -18.52 7.82
N ILE A 478 17.85 -18.32 6.52
CA ILE A 478 17.61 -19.31 5.47
C ILE A 478 18.94 -20.03 5.20
N GLU A 479 19.06 -21.27 5.64
CA GLU A 479 20.25 -22.10 5.45
C GLU A 479 20.53 -22.38 3.97
N GLN A 480 21.79 -22.63 3.60
CA GLN A 480 22.23 -22.81 2.21
C GLN A 480 21.43 -23.85 1.43
N GLY A 481 21.12 -25.01 2.04
CA GLY A 481 20.28 -26.03 1.41
C GLY A 481 18.88 -25.48 1.04
N LYS A 482 18.29 -24.74 1.94
CA LYS A 482 16.97 -24.11 1.72
C LYS A 482 17.05 -22.94 0.74
N GLN A 483 18.15 -22.18 0.72
CA GLN A 483 18.40 -21.17 -0.32
C GLN A 483 18.42 -21.79 -1.71
N GLN A 484 19.11 -22.92 -1.86
CA GLN A 484 19.19 -23.63 -3.13
C GLN A 484 17.81 -24.18 -3.56
N GLU A 485 17.05 -24.72 -2.62
CA GLU A 485 15.70 -25.22 -2.88
C GLU A 485 14.76 -24.08 -3.34
N LEU A 486 14.75 -22.94 -2.65
CA LEU A 486 13.80 -21.86 -2.88
C LEU A 486 14.22 -20.91 -4.01
N PHE A 487 15.51 -20.53 -4.04
CA PHE A 487 16.05 -19.46 -4.87
C PHE A 487 17.22 -19.89 -5.76
N GLY A 488 17.51 -21.20 -5.85
CA GLY A 488 18.68 -21.73 -6.56
C GLY A 488 18.75 -21.25 -8.02
N HIS A 489 17.61 -21.21 -8.72
CA HIS A 489 17.51 -20.70 -10.09
C HIS A 489 17.93 -19.23 -10.22
N LEU A 490 17.56 -18.36 -9.26
CA LEU A 490 17.95 -16.96 -9.27
C LEU A 490 19.42 -16.79 -8.84
N LEU A 491 19.85 -17.50 -7.80
CA LEU A 491 21.24 -17.48 -7.33
C LEU A 491 22.20 -17.97 -8.40
N GLU A 492 21.79 -18.92 -9.24
CA GLU A 492 22.58 -19.39 -10.37
C GLU A 492 22.78 -18.28 -11.44
N VAL A 493 21.73 -17.52 -11.73
CA VAL A 493 21.84 -16.34 -12.60
C VAL A 493 22.84 -15.32 -12.04
N PHE A 494 22.79 -15.05 -10.73
CA PHE A 494 23.73 -14.12 -10.09
C PHE A 494 25.17 -14.61 -10.15
N LYS A 495 25.42 -15.91 -9.99
CA LYS A 495 26.77 -16.53 -10.15
C LYS A 495 27.31 -16.37 -11.56
N ASN A 496 26.43 -16.36 -12.58
CA ASN A 496 26.81 -16.26 -13.98
C ASN A 496 26.92 -14.82 -14.50
N GLY A 497 26.93 -13.81 -13.61
CA GLY A 497 27.24 -12.43 -13.97
C GLY A 497 26.02 -11.56 -14.24
N CYS A 498 25.05 -11.58 -13.33
CA CYS A 498 23.89 -10.66 -13.41
C CYS A 498 24.33 -9.20 -13.27
N PRO A 499 23.92 -8.30 -14.17
CA PRO A 499 24.25 -6.88 -14.05
C PRO A 499 23.48 -6.21 -12.89
N PRO A 500 23.97 -5.07 -12.36
CA PRO A 500 23.15 -4.20 -11.51
C PRO A 500 21.84 -3.87 -12.21
N HIS A 501 20.72 -3.89 -11.49
CA HIS A 501 19.43 -3.62 -12.08
C HIS A 501 18.45 -3.01 -11.07
N SER A 502 17.44 -2.33 -11.58
CA SER A 502 16.40 -1.68 -10.80
C SER A 502 15.07 -1.83 -11.51
N GLY A 503 13.99 -1.89 -10.76
CA GLY A 503 12.66 -2.05 -11.34
C GLY A 503 11.54 -1.48 -10.49
N PHE A 504 10.35 -1.49 -11.09
CA PHE A 504 9.12 -0.98 -10.50
C PHE A 504 7.92 -1.82 -10.94
N ALA A 505 6.91 -1.89 -10.10
CA ALA A 505 5.64 -2.51 -10.42
C ALA A 505 4.50 -1.54 -10.09
N ILE A 506 3.64 -1.23 -11.07
CA ILE A 506 2.43 -0.43 -10.88
C ILE A 506 1.24 -1.38 -10.76
N GLY A 507 0.51 -1.31 -9.64
CA GLY A 507 -0.78 -1.97 -9.50
C GLY A 507 -1.80 -1.33 -10.44
N TRP A 508 -1.90 -1.87 -11.68
CA TRP A 508 -2.64 -1.23 -12.77
C TRP A 508 -4.11 -1.02 -12.43
N ASP A 509 -4.73 -2.01 -11.81
CA ASP A 509 -6.13 -1.91 -11.40
C ASP A 509 -6.32 -0.87 -10.28
N ARG A 510 -5.39 -0.79 -9.33
CA ARG A 510 -5.44 0.22 -8.25
C ARG A 510 -5.24 1.62 -8.81
N PHE A 511 -4.28 1.82 -9.70
CA PHE A 511 -4.09 3.09 -10.39
C PHE A 511 -5.36 3.54 -11.12
N LEU A 512 -5.99 2.65 -11.89
CA LEU A 512 -7.24 2.95 -12.58
C LEU A 512 -8.40 3.25 -11.62
N SER A 513 -8.49 2.53 -10.50
CA SER A 513 -9.52 2.81 -9.48
C SER A 513 -9.41 4.23 -8.93
N VAL A 514 -8.19 4.70 -8.67
CA VAL A 514 -7.95 6.09 -8.24
C VAL A 514 -8.24 7.09 -9.37
N LEU A 515 -7.79 6.81 -10.58
CA LEU A 515 -7.99 7.64 -11.77
C LEU A 515 -9.49 7.88 -12.07
N PHE A 516 -10.30 6.82 -11.99
CA PHE A 516 -11.75 6.89 -12.22
C PHE A 516 -12.55 7.25 -10.97
N LYS A 517 -11.88 7.49 -9.83
CA LYS A 517 -12.52 7.79 -8.53
C LYS A 517 -13.60 6.76 -8.17
N THR A 518 -13.32 5.48 -8.41
CA THR A 518 -14.26 4.40 -8.09
C THR A 518 -14.12 3.96 -6.64
N PRO A 519 -15.22 3.54 -5.98
CA PRO A 519 -15.19 3.12 -4.58
C PRO A 519 -14.43 1.80 -4.36
N SER A 520 -14.22 1.02 -5.42
CA SER A 520 -13.55 -0.28 -5.35
C SER A 520 -12.78 -0.61 -6.64
N ILE A 521 -11.67 -1.32 -6.48
CA ILE A 521 -10.90 -1.90 -7.59
C ILE A 521 -11.74 -2.83 -8.49
N LYS A 522 -12.83 -3.42 -7.96
CA LYS A 522 -13.78 -4.24 -8.71
C LYS A 522 -14.44 -3.50 -9.87
N ASP A 523 -14.55 -2.19 -9.77
CA ASP A 523 -15.23 -1.36 -10.77
C ASP A 523 -14.40 -1.16 -12.04
N VAL A 524 -13.10 -1.43 -11.97
CA VAL A 524 -12.17 -1.33 -13.11
C VAL A 524 -11.74 -2.69 -13.67
N ILE A 525 -12.34 -3.78 -13.17
CA ILE A 525 -12.11 -5.17 -13.60
C ILE A 525 -13.41 -5.73 -14.18
N ALA A 526 -13.35 -6.37 -15.35
CA ALA A 526 -14.55 -6.83 -16.06
C ALA A 526 -15.36 -7.87 -15.28
N PHE A 527 -14.70 -8.87 -14.70
CA PHE A 527 -15.29 -9.97 -13.92
C PHE A 527 -14.56 -10.16 -12.59
N PRO A 528 -14.79 -9.24 -11.62
CA PRO A 528 -14.10 -9.30 -10.33
C PRO A 528 -14.70 -10.40 -9.44
N LYS A 529 -13.89 -10.94 -8.53
CA LYS A 529 -14.38 -11.83 -7.47
C LYS A 529 -15.17 -11.05 -6.41
N SER A 530 -16.09 -11.72 -5.72
CA SER A 530 -16.84 -11.17 -4.58
C SER A 530 -15.91 -10.81 -3.40
N ASN A 531 -16.46 -10.29 -2.31
CA ASN A 531 -15.66 -10.01 -1.09
C ASN A 531 -15.16 -11.29 -0.39
N THR A 532 -15.78 -12.42 -0.69
CA THR A 532 -15.38 -13.74 -0.18
C THR A 532 -14.40 -14.46 -1.09
N GLY A 533 -14.03 -13.87 -2.24
CA GLY A 533 -13.15 -14.50 -3.24
C GLY A 533 -13.88 -15.44 -4.21
N VAL A 534 -15.20 -15.55 -4.09
CA VAL A 534 -16.04 -16.39 -4.95
C VAL A 534 -16.42 -15.62 -6.21
N ASP A 535 -16.50 -16.31 -7.32
CA ASP A 535 -17.10 -15.84 -8.56
C ASP A 535 -18.53 -16.37 -8.67
N ASP A 536 -19.49 -15.54 -8.36
CA ASP A 536 -20.92 -15.93 -8.32
C ASP A 536 -21.47 -16.16 -9.73
N LEU A 537 -20.89 -15.54 -10.76
CA LEU A 537 -21.31 -15.73 -12.16
C LEU A 537 -20.89 -17.11 -12.66
N PHE A 538 -19.62 -17.48 -12.45
CA PHE A 538 -19.07 -18.76 -12.91
C PHE A 538 -19.19 -19.87 -11.85
N LYS A 539 -19.69 -19.57 -10.66
CA LYS A 539 -19.79 -20.49 -9.51
C LYS A 539 -18.44 -21.12 -9.16
N ALA A 540 -17.38 -20.28 -9.15
CA ALA A 540 -16.02 -20.68 -8.85
C ALA A 540 -15.58 -20.11 -7.47
N PRO A 541 -14.79 -20.84 -6.65
CA PRO A 541 -14.29 -22.20 -6.90
C PRO A 541 -15.41 -23.26 -6.87
N SER A 542 -15.25 -24.33 -7.60
CA SER A 542 -16.21 -25.43 -7.69
C SER A 542 -15.54 -26.77 -7.39
N ILE A 543 -16.34 -27.74 -6.96
CA ILE A 543 -15.87 -29.12 -6.80
C ILE A 543 -15.57 -29.68 -8.20
N ILE A 544 -14.35 -30.17 -8.39
CA ILE A 544 -13.99 -30.92 -9.59
C ILE A 544 -14.70 -32.29 -9.48
N LEU A 545 -15.72 -32.50 -10.29
CA LEU A 545 -16.26 -33.84 -10.50
C LEU A 545 -15.18 -34.61 -11.27
N LYS A 546 -14.51 -35.59 -10.62
CA LYS A 546 -13.66 -36.54 -11.38
C LYS A 546 -14.52 -37.09 -12.48
N ALA A 547 -14.14 -36.87 -13.73
CA ALA A 547 -14.76 -37.52 -14.85
C ALA A 547 -14.62 -39.03 -14.58
N ASN A 548 -15.73 -39.73 -14.41
CA ASN A 548 -15.71 -41.19 -14.36
C ASN A 548 -15.07 -41.63 -15.70
N ASN A 549 -13.84 -42.13 -15.59
CA ASN A 549 -13.18 -42.77 -16.73
C ASN A 549 -14.14 -43.87 -17.22
N LYS A 550 -14.82 -43.60 -18.33
CA LYS A 550 -15.48 -44.63 -19.13
C LYS A 550 -14.46 -45.27 -20.06
#